data_2c9a506cddf8067c3b955dd0f35eac61
#
_entry.id   2c9a506cddf8067c3b955dd0f35eac61
#
_cell.length_a   1.000
_cell.length_b   1.000
_cell.length_c   1.000
_cell.angle_alpha   90.00
_cell.angle_beta   90.00
_cell.angle_gamma   90.00
#
_symmetry.space_group_name_H-M   'P 1'
#
loop_
_entity.id
_entity.type
_entity.pdbx_description
1 polymer ?
#
loop_
_entity_poly.entity_id
_entity_poly.type
_entity_poly.pdbx_seq_one_letter_code
_entity_poly.pdbx_strand_id
1 'polypeptide(L)'
;MDLQKHAQPAPRTSELRASDADRDRVADMLRDALAEGRLTADEHAERVEGVLAAKTVGELDGFVRDLPAAHHGRPPAAPAPNRPTAGAIPPDPDENVVAVFSSAVRKGRWRASRRIHAYAVFGSVEIDLSEAVFEYQQVVIKAFSVFGSVEVRVPENVSLRGTGGGVLGNFEVHTLDSDEPEAPVVYVDGWAVLGHVEARPKRGKVVADLLDRVHRRVEKGLRKHL
;
A
#
# COMPACT_ATOMS: atom_id res chain seq x y z
N MET A 1 -45.88 36.95 -2.14
CA MET A 1 -44.45 36.89 -2.51
C MET A 1 -43.98 35.44 -2.24
N ASP A 2 -44.19 34.59 -3.27
CA ASP A 2 -43.84 33.15 -3.19
C ASP A 2 -42.37 32.97 -3.50
N LEU A 3 -41.60 32.62 -2.48
CA LEU A 3 -40.23 32.16 -2.64
C LEU A 3 -40.27 30.69 -3.04
N GLN A 4 -40.42 30.43 -4.34
CA GLN A 4 -40.18 29.10 -4.91
C GLN A 4 -38.68 28.76 -4.73
N LYS A 5 -38.38 27.96 -3.68
CA LYS A 5 -37.09 27.34 -3.46
C LYS A 5 -36.86 26.37 -4.61
N HIS A 6 -36.05 26.74 -5.58
CA HIS A 6 -35.63 25.86 -6.67
C HIS A 6 -34.79 24.73 -6.02
N ALA A 7 -35.41 23.57 -5.86
CA ALA A 7 -34.69 22.36 -5.51
C ALA A 7 -33.76 22.01 -6.69
N GLN A 8 -32.46 22.22 -6.52
CA GLN A 8 -31.48 21.73 -7.47
C GLN A 8 -31.60 20.20 -7.51
N PRO A 9 -31.70 19.57 -8.69
CA PRO A 9 -31.70 18.14 -8.81
C PRO A 9 -30.38 17.59 -8.21
N ALA A 10 -30.47 16.50 -7.43
CA ALA A 10 -29.30 15.85 -6.87
C ALA A 10 -28.32 15.50 -8.01
N PRO A 11 -27.01 15.73 -7.84
CA PRO A 11 -26.01 15.41 -8.86
C PRO A 11 -26.11 13.92 -9.21
N ARG A 12 -26.03 13.61 -10.50
CA ARG A 12 -25.97 12.22 -10.96
C ARG A 12 -24.71 11.57 -10.39
N THR A 13 -24.77 10.29 -10.07
CA THR A 13 -23.62 9.56 -9.47
C THR A 13 -22.32 9.76 -10.27
N SER A 14 -22.42 9.88 -11.59
CA SER A 14 -21.28 10.16 -12.48
C SER A 14 -20.67 11.55 -12.32
N GLU A 15 -21.41 12.53 -11.77
CA GLU A 15 -20.95 13.90 -11.54
C GLU A 15 -20.35 14.09 -10.14
N LEU A 16 -20.46 13.07 -9.26
CA LEU A 16 -19.87 13.11 -7.94
C LEU A 16 -18.33 13.14 -8.04
N ARG A 17 -17.70 13.93 -7.17
CA ARG A 17 -16.24 13.94 -7.11
C ARG A 17 -15.74 12.58 -6.66
N ALA A 18 -14.70 12.12 -7.36
CA ALA A 18 -14.00 10.91 -6.99
C ALA A 18 -13.28 11.07 -5.64
N SER A 19 -13.50 10.16 -4.74
CA SER A 19 -12.71 10.01 -3.52
C SER A 19 -11.43 9.22 -3.79
N ASP A 20 -10.48 9.27 -2.87
CA ASP A 20 -9.27 8.46 -2.97
C ASP A 20 -9.62 6.96 -2.93
N ALA A 21 -10.61 6.57 -2.13
CA ALA A 21 -11.11 5.20 -2.10
C ALA A 21 -11.72 4.73 -3.45
N ASP A 22 -12.31 5.64 -4.24
CA ASP A 22 -12.81 5.30 -5.57
C ASP A 22 -11.64 5.11 -6.55
N ARG A 23 -10.60 5.94 -6.49
CA ARG A 23 -9.39 5.79 -7.29
C ARG A 23 -8.67 4.49 -6.96
N ASP A 24 -8.51 4.17 -5.68
CA ASP A 24 -7.86 2.95 -5.22
C ASP A 24 -8.59 1.70 -5.75
N ARG A 25 -9.93 1.72 -5.70
CA ARG A 25 -10.76 0.62 -6.22
C ARG A 25 -10.54 0.41 -7.72
N VAL A 26 -10.49 1.49 -8.48
CA VAL A 26 -10.28 1.41 -9.94
C VAL A 26 -8.84 0.97 -10.25
N ALA A 27 -7.85 1.47 -9.52
CA ALA A 27 -6.47 1.02 -9.66
C ALA A 27 -6.30 -0.47 -9.34
N ASP A 28 -6.98 -0.99 -8.33
CA ASP A 28 -7.02 -2.42 -8.02
C ASP A 28 -7.61 -3.24 -9.19
N MET A 29 -8.71 -2.76 -9.80
CA MET A 29 -9.31 -3.42 -10.98
C MET A 29 -8.37 -3.45 -12.18
N LEU A 30 -7.67 -2.35 -12.44
CA LEU A 30 -6.69 -2.28 -13.53
C LEU A 30 -5.51 -3.23 -13.29
N ARG A 31 -5.05 -3.35 -12.05
CA ARG A 31 -3.99 -4.28 -11.68
C ARG A 31 -4.42 -5.73 -11.89
N ASP A 32 -5.62 -6.09 -11.44
CA ASP A 32 -6.15 -7.43 -11.61
C ASP A 32 -6.28 -7.77 -13.11
N ALA A 33 -6.75 -6.82 -13.93
CA ALA A 33 -6.82 -6.96 -15.37
C ALA A 33 -5.45 -7.13 -16.05
N LEU A 34 -4.42 -6.45 -15.57
CA LEU A 34 -3.05 -6.66 -16.03
C LEU A 34 -2.55 -8.06 -15.65
N ALA A 35 -2.77 -8.50 -14.42
CA ALA A 35 -2.36 -9.82 -13.94
C ALA A 35 -3.07 -10.96 -14.70
N GLU A 36 -4.31 -10.73 -15.14
CA GLU A 36 -5.07 -11.65 -15.99
C GLU A 36 -4.69 -11.58 -17.49
N GLY A 37 -3.77 -10.69 -17.87
CA GLY A 37 -3.35 -10.49 -19.26
C GLY A 37 -4.42 -9.82 -20.14
N ARG A 38 -5.39 -9.13 -19.54
CA ARG A 38 -6.45 -8.38 -20.25
C ARG A 38 -5.98 -6.99 -20.68
N LEU A 39 -4.99 -6.46 -19.98
CA LEU A 39 -4.31 -5.21 -20.29
C LEU A 39 -2.83 -5.51 -20.58
N THR A 40 -2.27 -4.77 -21.50
CA THR A 40 -0.82 -4.69 -21.66
C THR A 40 -0.24 -3.76 -20.58
N ALA A 41 1.09 -3.82 -20.37
CA ALA A 41 1.75 -2.94 -19.42
C ALA A 41 1.59 -1.45 -19.77
N ASP A 42 1.65 -1.12 -21.06
CA ASP A 42 1.49 0.25 -21.55
C ASP A 42 0.05 0.76 -21.32
N GLU A 43 -0.97 -0.04 -21.66
CA GLU A 43 -2.37 0.29 -21.42
C GLU A 43 -2.67 0.46 -19.92
N HIS A 44 -2.08 -0.41 -19.07
CA HIS A 44 -2.22 -0.29 -17.62
C HIS A 44 -1.62 1.02 -17.11
N ALA A 45 -0.39 1.37 -17.55
CA ALA A 45 0.27 2.60 -17.13
C ALA A 45 -0.52 3.84 -17.54
N GLU A 46 -1.01 3.91 -18.78
CA GLU A 46 -1.83 5.00 -19.29
C GLU A 46 -3.14 5.15 -18.49
N ARG A 47 -3.82 4.04 -18.21
CA ARG A 47 -5.08 4.06 -17.45
C ARG A 47 -4.87 4.46 -15.99
N VAL A 48 -3.81 4.00 -15.35
CA VAL A 48 -3.47 4.40 -13.96
C VAL A 48 -3.19 5.90 -13.88
N GLU A 49 -2.45 6.46 -14.83
CA GLU A 49 -2.24 7.91 -14.90
C GLU A 49 -3.57 8.66 -15.04
N GLY A 50 -4.46 8.18 -15.90
CA GLY A 50 -5.80 8.72 -16.06
C GLY A 50 -6.65 8.64 -14.78
N VAL A 51 -6.60 7.52 -14.06
CA VAL A 51 -7.29 7.34 -12.77
C VAL A 51 -6.82 8.35 -11.73
N LEU A 52 -5.52 8.60 -11.65
CA LEU A 52 -4.96 9.58 -10.72
C LEU A 52 -5.37 11.02 -11.07
N ALA A 53 -5.52 11.33 -12.36
CA ALA A 53 -5.95 12.63 -12.85
C ALA A 53 -7.47 12.84 -12.76
N ALA A 54 -8.27 11.77 -12.67
CA ALA A 54 -9.72 11.79 -12.69
C ALA A 54 -10.30 12.59 -11.51
N LYS A 55 -11.30 13.43 -11.80
CA LYS A 55 -11.95 14.31 -10.83
C LYS A 55 -13.32 13.80 -10.40
N THR A 56 -13.96 12.98 -11.23
CA THR A 56 -15.31 12.49 -10.99
C THR A 56 -15.38 10.96 -11.07
N VAL A 57 -16.40 10.39 -10.43
CA VAL A 57 -16.67 8.94 -10.48
C VAL A 57 -16.93 8.48 -11.91
N GLY A 58 -17.60 9.32 -12.72
CA GLY A 58 -17.88 8.99 -14.12
C GLY A 58 -16.62 8.93 -14.99
N GLU A 59 -15.60 9.75 -14.69
CA GLU A 59 -14.29 9.66 -15.35
C GLU A 59 -13.60 8.36 -14.98
N LEU A 60 -13.64 7.96 -13.69
CA LEU A 60 -13.08 6.69 -13.21
C LEU A 60 -13.70 5.48 -13.89
N ASP A 61 -15.03 5.45 -14.02
CA ASP A 61 -15.76 4.37 -14.69
C ASP A 61 -15.32 4.20 -16.16
N GLY A 62 -14.86 5.28 -16.78
CA GLY A 62 -14.34 5.27 -18.15
C GLY A 62 -13.14 4.33 -18.35
N PHE A 63 -12.27 4.23 -17.35
CA PHE A 63 -11.02 3.45 -17.43
C PHE A 63 -11.21 1.93 -17.25
N VAL A 64 -12.36 1.50 -16.73
CA VAL A 64 -12.65 0.08 -16.47
C VAL A 64 -13.87 -0.44 -17.21
N ARG A 65 -14.49 0.37 -18.06
CA ARG A 65 -15.75 0.05 -18.76
C ARG A 65 -15.65 -1.21 -19.62
N ASP A 66 -14.52 -1.45 -20.23
CA ASP A 66 -14.22 -2.60 -21.10
C ASP A 66 -13.71 -3.83 -20.34
N LEU A 67 -13.51 -3.70 -19.04
CA LEU A 67 -13.08 -4.79 -18.18
C LEU A 67 -14.30 -5.49 -17.59
N PRO A 68 -14.29 -6.84 -17.47
CA PRO A 68 -15.35 -7.54 -16.77
C PRO A 68 -15.39 -7.01 -15.33
N ALA A 69 -16.60 -6.76 -14.82
CA ALA A 69 -16.79 -6.41 -13.41
C ALA A 69 -16.20 -7.54 -12.57
N ALA A 70 -14.92 -7.40 -12.20
CA ALA A 70 -14.29 -8.34 -11.32
C ALA A 70 -15.13 -8.41 -10.04
N HIS A 71 -15.18 -9.55 -9.42
CA HIS A 71 -16.02 -9.92 -8.26
C HIS A 71 -15.76 -9.02 -7.04
N HIS A 72 -15.90 -7.74 -7.23
CA HIS A 72 -15.80 -6.74 -6.17
C HIS A 72 -17.12 -6.74 -5.45
N GLY A 73 -17.00 -7.27 -4.26
CA GLY A 73 -18.10 -7.44 -3.35
C GLY A 73 -19.14 -6.36 -3.48
N ARG A 74 -20.38 -6.87 -3.59
CA ARG A 74 -21.65 -6.29 -3.16
C ARG A 74 -21.57 -4.79 -2.83
N PRO A 75 -22.27 -3.92 -3.55
CA PRO A 75 -22.39 -2.52 -3.17
C PRO A 75 -22.70 -2.47 -1.67
N PRO A 76 -22.14 -1.51 -0.93
CA PRO A 76 -22.46 -1.39 0.48
C PRO A 76 -23.98 -1.32 0.59
N ALA A 77 -24.56 -2.35 1.21
CA ALA A 77 -25.98 -2.35 1.55
C ALA A 77 -26.24 -1.04 2.28
N ALA A 78 -27.27 -0.32 1.87
CA ALA A 78 -27.74 0.85 2.57
C ALA A 78 -27.69 0.58 4.09
N PRO A 79 -27.24 1.53 4.93
CA PRO A 79 -27.05 1.31 6.34
C PRO A 79 -28.37 0.85 6.93
N ALA A 80 -28.46 -0.43 7.29
CA ALA A 80 -29.50 -0.90 8.17
C ALA A 80 -29.35 -0.15 9.50
N PRO A 81 -30.44 0.25 10.15
CA PRO A 81 -30.36 1.02 11.39
C PRO A 81 -29.55 0.24 12.42
N ASN A 82 -28.41 0.82 12.81
CA ASN A 82 -27.49 0.31 13.80
C ASN A 82 -28.21 -0.06 15.10
N ARG A 83 -28.36 -1.37 15.35
CA ARG A 83 -28.44 -1.84 16.72
C ARG A 83 -27.01 -1.88 17.27
N PRO A 84 -26.69 -1.18 18.36
CA PRO A 84 -25.40 -1.30 18.98
C PRO A 84 -25.24 -2.71 19.54
N THR A 85 -24.47 -3.54 18.84
CA THR A 85 -23.95 -4.79 19.40
C THR A 85 -22.75 -4.37 20.23
N ALA A 86 -22.93 -4.33 21.55
CA ALA A 86 -21.85 -4.08 22.48
C ALA A 86 -20.74 -5.12 22.22
N GLY A 87 -19.54 -4.66 21.83
CA GLY A 87 -18.32 -5.46 21.74
C GLY A 87 -17.72 -5.67 20.34
N ALA A 88 -18.33 -5.19 19.26
CA ALA A 88 -17.67 -5.21 17.95
C ALA A 88 -16.69 -4.03 17.86
N ILE A 89 -15.40 -4.31 17.90
CA ILE A 89 -14.36 -3.35 17.50
C ILE A 89 -14.66 -2.96 16.05
N PRO A 90 -14.85 -1.66 15.72
CA PRO A 90 -15.02 -1.26 14.32
C PRO A 90 -13.84 -1.79 13.52
N PRO A 91 -14.03 -2.31 12.29
CA PRO A 91 -12.90 -2.66 11.45
C PRO A 91 -12.05 -1.41 11.28
N ASP A 92 -10.76 -1.50 11.63
CA ASP A 92 -9.82 -0.41 11.39
C ASP A 92 -9.87 -0.03 9.91
N PRO A 93 -10.00 1.26 9.59
CA PRO A 93 -9.98 1.69 8.20
C PRO A 93 -8.64 1.28 7.58
N ASP A 94 -8.68 0.83 6.34
CA ASP A 94 -7.48 0.58 5.55
C ASP A 94 -6.61 1.86 5.56
N GLU A 95 -5.31 1.71 5.79
CA GLU A 95 -4.38 2.85 5.84
C GLU A 95 -3.76 3.08 4.45
N ASN A 96 -3.85 4.31 3.96
CA ASN A 96 -3.28 4.69 2.67
C ASN A 96 -2.05 5.59 2.89
N VAL A 97 -0.91 5.22 2.30
CA VAL A 97 0.33 5.99 2.29
C VAL A 97 0.66 6.32 0.84
N VAL A 98 0.42 7.57 0.45
CA VAL A 98 0.51 7.99 -0.95
C VAL A 98 1.56 9.08 -1.11
N ALA A 99 2.43 8.92 -2.10
CA ALA A 99 3.41 9.90 -2.51
C ALA A 99 3.30 10.15 -4.03
N VAL A 100 2.87 11.36 -4.41
CA VAL A 100 2.82 11.81 -5.81
C VAL A 100 3.72 13.03 -5.94
N PHE A 101 4.77 12.94 -6.78
CA PHE A 101 5.83 13.96 -6.91
C PHE A 101 6.41 14.42 -5.56
N SER A 102 6.44 13.51 -4.56
CA SER A 102 6.81 13.82 -3.19
C SER A 102 7.39 12.59 -2.50
N SER A 103 7.66 12.71 -1.20
CA SER A 103 8.00 11.57 -0.36
C SER A 103 7.04 11.45 0.82
N ALA A 104 6.60 10.24 1.12
CA ALA A 104 5.80 9.92 2.28
C ALA A 104 6.57 8.94 3.17
N VAL A 105 6.69 9.26 4.46
CA VAL A 105 7.42 8.44 5.42
C VAL A 105 6.53 8.11 6.60
N ARG A 106 6.34 6.81 6.85
CA ARG A 106 5.62 6.29 8.00
C ARG A 106 6.59 5.54 8.91
N LYS A 107 6.93 6.12 10.05
CA LYS A 107 7.90 5.53 11.00
C LYS A 107 7.57 5.89 12.45
N GLY A 108 8.30 5.27 13.38
CA GLY A 108 8.13 5.46 14.82
C GLY A 108 7.07 4.53 15.40
N ARG A 109 6.52 4.89 16.56
CA ARG A 109 5.54 4.05 17.24
C ARG A 109 4.12 4.36 16.77
N TRP A 110 3.55 3.45 15.97
CA TRP A 110 2.19 3.55 15.46
C TRP A 110 1.53 2.17 15.41
N ARG A 111 0.21 2.13 15.27
CA ARG A 111 -0.52 0.87 15.16
C ARG A 111 -0.59 0.47 13.69
N ALA A 112 -0.12 -0.74 13.40
CA ALA A 112 -0.19 -1.26 12.03
C ALA A 112 -1.62 -1.72 11.73
N SER A 113 -2.27 -1.07 10.76
CA SER A 113 -3.57 -1.47 10.26
C SER A 113 -3.49 -2.84 9.60
N ARG A 114 -4.60 -3.57 9.56
CA ARG A 114 -4.66 -4.88 8.94
C ARG A 114 -4.27 -4.85 7.46
N ARG A 115 -4.58 -3.74 6.79
CA ARG A 115 -4.24 -3.51 5.38
C ARG A 115 -3.66 -2.12 5.20
N ILE A 116 -2.52 -2.05 4.52
CA ILE A 116 -1.81 -0.81 4.23
C ILE A 116 -1.60 -0.74 2.72
N HIS A 117 -1.99 0.36 2.12
CA HIS A 117 -1.79 0.63 0.70
C HIS A 117 -0.70 1.68 0.54
N ALA A 118 0.37 1.33 -0.17
CA ALA A 118 1.53 2.19 -0.42
C ALA A 118 1.65 2.49 -1.91
N TYR A 119 1.41 3.74 -2.29
CA TYR A 119 1.48 4.19 -3.67
C TYR A 119 2.57 5.24 -3.84
N ALA A 120 3.53 4.97 -4.70
CA ALA A 120 4.58 5.92 -5.08
C ALA A 120 4.51 6.22 -6.59
N VAL A 121 4.15 7.46 -6.94
CA VAL A 121 4.09 7.92 -8.33
C VAL A 121 5.03 9.11 -8.49
N PHE A 122 6.12 8.97 -9.23
CA PHE A 122 7.21 9.96 -9.31
C PHE A 122 7.71 10.42 -7.93
N GLY A 123 7.76 9.49 -6.97
CA GLY A 123 8.09 9.81 -5.59
C GLY A 123 8.59 8.60 -4.80
N SER A 124 8.62 8.72 -3.48
CA SER A 124 9.05 7.62 -2.61
C SER A 124 8.12 7.44 -1.41
N VAL A 125 7.84 6.20 -1.07
CA VAL A 125 7.12 5.81 0.15
C VAL A 125 8.04 4.96 1.00
N GLU A 126 8.23 5.34 2.27
CA GLU A 126 8.95 4.57 3.27
C GLU A 126 8.00 4.16 4.40
N ILE A 127 7.87 2.86 4.65
CA ILE A 127 7.08 2.29 5.73
C ILE A 127 8.02 1.54 6.67
N ASP A 128 8.26 2.08 7.84
CA ASP A 128 9.08 1.46 8.87
C ASP A 128 8.19 0.88 9.98
N LEU A 129 8.10 -0.43 10.03
CA LEU A 129 7.35 -1.21 11.01
C LEU A 129 8.17 -1.59 12.24
N SER A 130 9.43 -1.16 12.34
CA SER A 130 10.35 -1.59 13.40
C SER A 130 9.88 -1.25 14.82
N GLU A 131 9.10 -0.17 14.96
CA GLU A 131 8.52 0.27 16.24
C GLU A 131 6.99 0.20 16.22
N ALA A 132 6.40 -0.35 15.15
CA ALA A 132 4.96 -0.47 15.04
C ALA A 132 4.39 -1.49 16.01
N VAL A 133 3.18 -1.22 16.48
CA VAL A 133 2.41 -2.15 17.32
C VAL A 133 1.50 -2.97 16.41
N PHE A 134 1.70 -4.28 16.40
CA PHE A 134 0.88 -5.21 15.65
C PHE A 134 -0.31 -5.64 16.50
N GLU A 135 -1.51 -5.26 16.08
CA GLU A 135 -2.78 -5.71 16.69
C GLU A 135 -3.35 -6.95 15.98
N TYR A 136 -2.84 -7.24 14.78
CA TYR A 136 -3.28 -8.34 13.94
C TYR A 136 -2.15 -9.32 13.69
N GLN A 137 -2.48 -10.61 13.67
CA GLN A 137 -1.54 -11.68 13.32
C GLN A 137 -1.08 -11.61 11.86
N GLN A 138 -1.85 -10.94 11.00
CA GLN A 138 -1.51 -10.75 9.61
C GLN A 138 -1.75 -9.30 9.20
N VAL A 139 -0.71 -8.69 8.64
CA VAL A 139 -0.75 -7.35 8.02
C VAL A 139 -0.43 -7.51 6.55
N VAL A 140 -1.29 -6.99 5.69
CA VAL A 140 -1.08 -7.02 4.23
C VAL A 140 -0.70 -5.61 3.77
N ILE A 141 0.45 -5.50 3.10
CA ILE A 141 0.91 -4.26 2.48
C ILE A 141 0.82 -4.40 0.97
N LYS A 142 -0.04 -3.60 0.35
CA LYS A 142 -0.12 -3.50 -1.10
C LYS A 142 0.76 -2.35 -1.57
N ALA A 143 1.88 -2.69 -2.22
CA ALA A 143 2.88 -1.73 -2.66
C ALA A 143 2.85 -1.54 -4.17
N PHE A 144 2.63 -0.31 -4.62
CA PHE A 144 2.62 0.03 -6.03
C PHE A 144 3.55 1.21 -6.30
N SER A 145 4.48 1.05 -7.25
CA SER A 145 5.44 2.08 -7.62
C SER A 145 5.43 2.33 -9.12
N VAL A 146 5.26 3.61 -9.51
CA VAL A 146 5.40 4.07 -10.90
C VAL A 146 6.41 5.21 -10.94
N PHE A 147 7.53 5.03 -11.64
CA PHE A 147 8.65 6.00 -11.66
C PHE A 147 9.11 6.43 -10.25
N GLY A 148 9.00 5.53 -9.26
CA GLY A 148 9.28 5.86 -7.89
C GLY A 148 9.81 4.67 -7.10
N SER A 149 9.77 4.77 -5.76
CA SER A 149 10.19 3.68 -4.88
C SER A 149 9.27 3.51 -3.68
N VAL A 150 9.03 2.24 -3.32
CA VAL A 150 8.38 1.87 -2.06
C VAL A 150 9.36 1.02 -1.26
N GLU A 151 9.71 1.48 -0.07
CA GLU A 151 10.57 0.75 0.86
C GLU A 151 9.78 0.34 2.11
N VAL A 152 9.78 -0.96 2.43
CA VAL A 152 9.15 -1.51 3.62
C VAL A 152 10.22 -2.13 4.51
N ARG A 153 10.30 -1.67 5.76
CA ARG A 153 11.20 -2.21 6.77
C ARG A 153 10.41 -2.91 7.87
N VAL A 154 10.76 -4.15 8.14
CA VAL A 154 10.07 -5.01 9.10
C VAL A 154 11.04 -5.42 10.21
N PRO A 155 10.63 -5.47 11.50
CA PRO A 155 11.50 -5.96 12.57
C PRO A 155 11.80 -7.45 12.42
N GLU A 156 12.92 -7.92 13.00
CA GLU A 156 13.39 -9.31 12.87
C GLU A 156 12.48 -10.35 13.57
N ASN A 157 11.67 -9.91 14.52
CA ASN A 157 10.73 -10.77 15.23
C ASN A 157 9.38 -10.93 14.53
N VAL A 158 9.27 -10.49 13.28
CA VAL A 158 8.06 -10.55 12.45
C VAL A 158 8.39 -11.30 11.17
N SER A 159 7.54 -12.24 10.79
CA SER A 159 7.72 -12.94 9.52
C SER A 159 7.39 -12.01 8.34
N LEU A 160 8.28 -11.97 7.35
CA LEU A 160 8.10 -11.19 6.12
C LEU A 160 7.97 -12.14 4.93
N ARG A 161 6.87 -12.03 4.24
CA ARG A 161 6.60 -12.76 3.00
C ARG A 161 6.06 -11.79 1.95
N GLY A 162 6.14 -12.17 0.68
CA GLY A 162 5.54 -11.35 -0.36
C GLY A 162 5.54 -12.00 -1.71
N THR A 163 4.68 -11.48 -2.56
CA THR A 163 4.58 -11.80 -3.98
C THR A 163 4.38 -10.52 -4.75
N GLY A 164 4.93 -10.48 -5.96
CA GLY A 164 4.76 -9.32 -6.81
C GLY A 164 5.65 -9.40 -8.03
N GLY A 165 5.64 -8.36 -8.82
CA GLY A 165 6.43 -8.31 -10.03
C GLY A 165 6.86 -6.90 -10.40
N GLY A 166 7.73 -6.80 -11.41
CA GLY A 166 8.16 -5.55 -11.98
C GLY A 166 8.02 -5.56 -13.51
N VAL A 167 7.55 -4.45 -14.07
CA VAL A 167 7.58 -4.19 -15.49
C VAL A 167 8.53 -3.03 -15.73
N LEU A 168 9.69 -3.30 -16.30
CA LEU A 168 10.81 -2.35 -16.42
C LEU A 168 11.19 -1.71 -15.05
N GLY A 169 10.85 -2.40 -13.95
CA GLY A 169 11.13 -2.04 -12.58
C GLY A 169 11.57 -3.26 -11.77
N ASN A 170 11.91 -3.05 -10.50
CA ASN A 170 12.34 -4.12 -9.60
C ASN A 170 11.38 -4.27 -8.42
N PHE A 171 10.93 -5.51 -8.17
CA PHE A 171 10.18 -5.88 -6.99
C PHE A 171 10.96 -6.94 -6.22
N GLU A 172 11.39 -6.61 -5.00
CA GLU A 172 12.24 -7.48 -4.19
C GLU A 172 11.71 -7.58 -2.76
N VAL A 173 11.52 -8.80 -2.30
CA VAL A 173 11.12 -9.10 -0.92
C VAL A 173 12.14 -10.06 -0.32
N HIS A 174 12.87 -9.59 0.69
CA HIS A 174 13.76 -10.41 1.48
C HIS A 174 12.94 -11.17 2.52
N THR A 175 12.50 -12.37 2.16
CA THR A 175 11.68 -13.20 3.05
C THR A 175 12.41 -13.53 4.33
N LEU A 176 11.67 -13.44 5.44
CA LEU A 176 12.13 -13.79 6.77
C LEU A 176 11.03 -14.58 7.46
N ASP A 177 11.37 -15.73 8.00
CA ASP A 177 10.51 -16.46 8.93
C ASP A 177 11.00 -16.21 10.36
N SER A 178 10.12 -15.73 11.23
CA SER A 178 10.42 -15.54 12.64
C SER A 178 10.49 -16.88 13.35
N ASP A 179 11.43 -17.01 14.30
CA ASP A 179 11.54 -18.21 15.15
C ASP A 179 10.40 -18.29 16.19
N GLU A 180 9.63 -17.21 16.39
CA GLU A 180 8.50 -17.17 17.32
C GLU A 180 7.23 -17.75 16.68
N PRO A 181 6.59 -18.78 17.30
CA PRO A 181 5.41 -19.45 16.71
C PRO A 181 4.19 -18.55 16.52
N GLU A 182 4.07 -17.51 17.34
CA GLU A 182 2.96 -16.55 17.32
C GLU A 182 3.35 -15.20 16.71
N ALA A 183 4.49 -15.11 16.03
CA ALA A 183 4.94 -13.89 15.40
C ALA A 183 3.94 -13.40 14.34
N PRO A 184 3.64 -12.12 14.28
CA PRO A 184 2.85 -11.56 13.21
C PRO A 184 3.50 -11.81 11.84
N VAL A 185 2.69 -11.93 10.81
CA VAL A 185 3.14 -12.07 9.43
C VAL A 185 2.83 -10.80 8.66
N VAL A 186 3.85 -10.17 8.11
CA VAL A 186 3.70 -9.08 7.15
C VAL A 186 3.81 -9.66 5.75
N TYR A 187 2.76 -9.48 4.97
CA TYR A 187 2.68 -9.92 3.59
C TYR A 187 2.71 -8.73 2.66
N VAL A 188 3.74 -8.63 1.82
CA VAL A 188 3.90 -7.55 0.85
C VAL A 188 3.52 -8.07 -0.53
N ASP A 189 2.50 -7.46 -1.13
CA ASP A 189 2.01 -7.77 -2.47
C ASP A 189 2.04 -6.50 -3.32
N GLY A 190 2.46 -6.60 -4.58
CA GLY A 190 2.44 -5.42 -5.44
C GLY A 190 3.25 -5.48 -6.71
N TRP A 191 3.38 -4.31 -7.32
CA TRP A 191 4.04 -4.15 -8.60
C TRP A 191 4.92 -2.90 -8.65
N ALA A 192 6.04 -3.00 -9.36
CA ALA A 192 6.91 -1.88 -9.70
C ALA A 192 6.92 -1.67 -11.22
N VAL A 193 6.39 -0.52 -11.67
CA VAL A 193 6.41 -0.14 -13.10
C VAL A 193 7.40 1.01 -13.26
N LEU A 194 8.52 0.77 -13.95
CA LEU A 194 9.62 1.75 -14.09
C LEU A 194 10.09 2.32 -12.73
N GLY A 195 9.93 1.52 -11.66
CA GLY A 195 10.23 1.91 -10.30
C GLY A 195 10.85 0.77 -9.50
N HIS A 196 10.84 0.93 -8.18
CA HIS A 196 11.41 -0.05 -7.26
C HIS A 196 10.49 -0.28 -6.06
N VAL A 197 10.27 -1.54 -5.70
CA VAL A 197 9.62 -1.95 -4.45
C VAL A 197 10.57 -2.88 -3.73
N GLU A 198 10.96 -2.52 -2.50
CA GLU A 198 11.83 -3.32 -1.65
C GLU A 198 11.21 -3.53 -0.28
N ALA A 199 11.11 -4.77 0.15
CA ALA A 199 10.74 -5.12 1.50
C ALA A 199 11.85 -5.93 2.17
N ARG A 200 12.37 -5.44 3.30
CA ARG A 200 13.49 -6.07 3.98
C ARG A 200 13.38 -6.03 5.51
N PRO A 201 13.96 -7.01 6.21
CA PRO A 201 14.11 -6.94 7.65
C PRO A 201 15.10 -5.82 8.02
N LYS A 202 14.76 -5.04 9.04
CA LYS A 202 15.66 -4.07 9.66
C LYS A 202 16.41 -4.76 10.79
N ARG A 203 17.70 -4.92 10.64
CA ARG A 203 18.55 -5.48 11.69
C ARG A 203 18.40 -4.67 12.97
N GLY A 204 18.13 -5.34 14.07
CA GLY A 204 17.99 -4.71 15.38
C GLY A 204 19.24 -3.89 15.74
N LYS A 205 19.08 -2.78 16.45
CA LYS A 205 20.19 -1.90 16.89
C LYS A 205 21.31 -2.68 17.58
N VAL A 206 20.98 -3.77 18.30
CA VAL A 206 21.95 -4.62 19.01
C VAL A 206 22.88 -5.35 18.03
N VAL A 207 22.37 -5.87 16.94
CA VAL A 207 23.16 -6.58 15.92
C VAL A 207 23.99 -5.57 15.11
N ALA A 208 23.44 -4.42 14.76
CA ALA A 208 24.17 -3.34 14.09
C ALA A 208 25.33 -2.83 14.97
N ASP A 209 25.09 -2.57 16.26
CA ASP A 209 26.11 -2.16 17.22
C ASP A 209 27.19 -3.24 17.44
N LEU A 210 26.82 -4.52 17.39
CA LEU A 210 27.76 -5.62 17.52
C LEU A 210 28.66 -5.70 16.28
N LEU A 211 28.09 -5.63 15.08
CA LEU A 211 28.85 -5.61 13.82
C LEU A 211 29.79 -4.41 13.75
N ASP A 212 29.33 -3.23 14.15
CA ASP A 212 30.18 -2.03 14.22
C ASP A 212 31.32 -2.14 15.24
N ARG A 213 31.08 -2.83 16.36
CA ARG A 213 32.15 -3.13 17.33
C ARG A 213 33.16 -4.14 16.79
N VAL A 214 32.69 -5.17 16.07
CA VAL A 214 33.57 -6.17 15.44
C VAL A 214 34.39 -5.50 14.34
N HIS A 215 33.79 -4.72 13.44
CA HIS A 215 34.51 -3.99 12.38
C HIS A 215 35.59 -3.06 12.96
N ARG A 216 35.23 -2.27 13.96
CA ARG A 216 36.21 -1.38 14.64
C ARG A 216 37.34 -2.14 15.32
N ARG A 217 37.07 -3.37 15.82
CA ARG A 217 38.09 -4.21 16.46
C ARG A 217 39.02 -4.82 15.41
N VAL A 218 38.50 -5.24 14.27
CA VAL A 218 39.29 -5.78 13.15
C VAL A 218 40.18 -4.69 12.53
N GLU A 219 39.66 -3.50 12.28
CA GLU A 219 40.46 -2.38 11.78
C GLU A 219 41.57 -1.95 12.74
N LYS A 220 41.30 -1.92 14.05
CA LYS A 220 42.33 -1.66 15.05
C LYS A 220 43.41 -2.77 15.12
N GLY A 221 43.02 -4.02 14.86
CA GLY A 221 43.94 -5.15 14.77
C GLY A 221 44.88 -5.05 13.57
N LEU A 222 44.35 -4.73 12.42
CA LEU A 222 45.12 -4.52 11.17
C LEU A 222 46.09 -3.34 11.24
N ARG A 223 45.72 -2.23 11.90
CA ARG A 223 46.63 -1.08 12.09
C ARG A 223 47.77 -1.32 13.07
N LYS A 224 47.75 -2.36 13.89
CA LYS A 224 48.84 -2.69 14.83
C LYS A 224 49.89 -3.62 14.23
N HIS A 225 49.68 -4.18 13.05
CA HIS A 225 50.57 -5.09 12.36
C HIS A 225 51.17 -4.50 11.06
N LEU A 226 50.93 -3.23 10.79
CA LEU A 226 51.65 -2.40 9.83
C LEU A 226 52.51 -1.37 10.52
#